data_59a45bb0abf3a1f77d3070a39018b428
#
_entry.id   59a45bb0abf3a1f77d3070a39018b428
#
_cell.length_a   1.000
_cell.length_b   1.000
_cell.length_c   1.000
_cell.angle_alpha   90.00
_cell.angle_beta   90.00
_cell.angle_gamma   90.00
#
_symmetry.space_group_name_H-M   'P 1'
#
loop_
_entity.id
_entity.type
_entity.pdbx_description
1 polymer ?
#
loop_
_entity_poly.entity_id
_entity_poly.type
_entity_poly.pdbx_seq_one_letter_code
_entity_poly.pdbx_strand_id
1 'polypeptide(L)'
;MRRTMIASVLAGLLLTACPSDETSPADVSSSPATSTNFALQVASTDLYVGDPQRVQVGVFGSTDQGVELLTGGSIPIVLVAADGGDPISGQAHYVPAPGTPTAKAPGLTPASEARGVYQLDDVTFPSAGVWQAQLSFTAGELPVDLTSSFTVADEPALPAPGQSALETANLTMADTANPQAVDSRAQDGAPVPDPELHQDTIAEAIAGHRAALVLFATPVYCASQFCGPTTDALQELAKTGPASADYIHVEIWNDYQSSTVNKAAGQWLLRNGDLTEPWLYLIGPDGTIVDRWSPLFDPAEVQAELAEVAG
;
A
#
# COMPACT_ATOMS: atom_id res chain seq x y z
N MET A 1 54.11 42.45 -4.54
CA MET A 1 54.86 43.22 -5.56
C MET A 1 53.98 43.41 -6.79
N ARG A 2 53.82 44.70 -7.19
CA ARG A 2 53.27 45.28 -8.45
C ARG A 2 51.85 44.89 -8.81
N ARG A 3 50.80 45.69 -8.58
CA ARG A 3 50.33 46.94 -9.17
C ARG A 3 50.52 47.06 -10.69
N THR A 4 49.41 47.09 -11.45
CA THR A 4 49.24 48.07 -12.52
C THR A 4 47.73 48.30 -12.74
N MET A 5 47.31 49.55 -12.53
CA MET A 5 46.07 50.18 -13.02
C MET A 5 46.27 50.57 -14.48
N ILE A 6 45.23 50.55 -15.29
CA ILE A 6 45.06 51.54 -16.36
C ILE A 6 43.57 51.84 -16.54
N ALA A 7 43.32 53.09 -16.73
CA ALA A 7 42.11 53.90 -16.64
C ALA A 7 41.36 54.02 -17.98
N SER A 8 40.09 54.33 -17.85
CA SER A 8 39.19 55.26 -18.52
C SER A 8 39.31 55.51 -20.03
N VAL A 9 38.17 55.43 -20.73
CA VAL A 9 37.71 56.49 -21.65
C VAL A 9 36.19 56.54 -21.67
N LEU A 10 35.63 57.73 -21.33
CA LEU A 10 34.27 58.20 -21.53
C LEU A 10 34.10 58.61 -23.00
N ALA A 11 32.94 58.28 -23.61
CA ALA A 11 32.42 59.05 -24.73
C ALA A 11 30.90 59.01 -24.66
N GLY A 12 30.33 60.13 -24.31
CA GLY A 12 28.89 60.39 -24.38
C GLY A 12 28.49 60.85 -25.78
N LEU A 13 27.27 60.53 -26.17
CA LEU A 13 26.53 61.24 -27.21
C LEU A 13 25.04 61.31 -26.87
N LEU A 14 24.53 62.49 -27.19
CA LEU A 14 23.25 63.03 -26.78
C LEU A 14 22.04 62.54 -27.61
N LEU A 15 20.91 62.35 -26.94
CA LEU A 15 19.50 62.69 -27.24
C LEU A 15 19.03 62.89 -28.68
N THR A 16 18.00 62.10 -29.06
CA THR A 16 16.81 62.63 -29.71
C THR A 16 15.60 61.84 -29.21
N ALA A 17 14.64 62.59 -28.61
CA ALA A 17 13.32 62.12 -28.25
C ALA A 17 12.39 62.22 -29.45
N CYS A 18 11.55 61.20 -29.65
CA CYS A 18 10.24 61.30 -30.32
C CYS A 18 9.22 60.43 -29.56
N PRO A 19 8.02 60.93 -29.33
CA PRO A 19 6.96 60.19 -28.65
C PRO A 19 6.19 59.32 -29.64
N SER A 20 5.91 58.10 -29.30
CA SER A 20 4.96 57.22 -30.03
C SER A 20 4.23 56.34 -29.07
N ASP A 21 2.95 56.52 -29.03
CA ASP A 21 1.82 55.69 -28.69
C ASP A 21 2.06 54.49 -27.76
N GLU A 22 1.45 54.66 -26.57
CA GLU A 22 1.09 53.57 -25.69
C GLU A 22 0.11 52.61 -26.34
N THR A 23 0.58 51.45 -26.72
CA THR A 23 -0.21 50.23 -26.76
C THR A 23 0.41 49.28 -25.75
N SER A 24 -0.21 49.22 -24.59
CA SER A 24 0.05 48.25 -23.53
C SER A 24 -0.17 46.86 -24.11
N PRO A 25 0.83 45.97 -24.10
CA PRO A 25 0.53 44.57 -24.33
C PRO A 25 -0.20 44.06 -23.11
N ALA A 26 -1.38 43.50 -23.34
CA ALA A 26 -2.08 42.73 -22.30
C ALA A 26 -1.11 41.76 -21.66
N ASP A 27 -0.94 41.85 -20.36
CA ASP A 27 -0.35 40.82 -19.53
C ASP A 27 -1.14 39.52 -19.73
N VAL A 28 -0.69 38.71 -20.65
CA VAL A 28 -1.04 37.29 -20.67
C VAL A 28 -0.28 36.69 -19.50
N SER A 29 -0.90 36.74 -18.35
CA SER A 29 -0.51 35.92 -17.20
C SER A 29 -0.70 34.47 -17.62
N SER A 30 0.30 33.90 -18.26
CA SER A 30 0.43 32.47 -18.40
C SER A 30 0.77 31.94 -17.01
N SER A 31 -0.25 31.51 -16.27
CA SER A 31 -0.03 30.59 -15.17
C SER A 31 0.83 29.45 -15.70
N PRO A 32 1.95 29.13 -15.07
CA PRO A 32 2.72 27.97 -15.48
C PRO A 32 1.80 26.77 -15.37
N ALA A 33 1.58 26.09 -16.48
CA ALA A 33 0.89 24.80 -16.46
C ALA A 33 1.73 23.88 -15.58
N THR A 34 1.23 23.54 -14.40
CA THR A 34 1.87 22.58 -13.50
C THR A 34 1.91 21.25 -14.24
N SER A 35 3.09 20.86 -14.72
CA SER A 35 3.27 19.59 -15.40
C SER A 35 3.20 18.48 -14.35
N THR A 36 2.06 17.82 -14.24
CA THR A 36 1.91 16.66 -13.37
C THR A 36 2.34 15.41 -14.14
N ASN A 37 3.35 14.72 -13.65
CA ASN A 37 3.74 13.42 -14.14
C ASN A 37 3.01 12.35 -13.31
N PHE A 38 2.25 11.50 -13.96
CA PHE A 38 1.54 10.40 -13.32
C PHE A 38 2.28 9.09 -13.48
N ALA A 39 2.16 8.22 -12.47
CA ALA A 39 2.65 6.85 -12.49
C ALA A 39 1.59 5.91 -11.89
N LEU A 40 1.48 4.72 -12.48
CA LEU A 40 0.67 3.61 -11.98
C LEU A 40 1.62 2.56 -11.39
N GLN A 41 1.31 2.07 -10.21
CA GLN A 41 2.04 0.98 -9.58
C GLN A 41 1.05 -0.11 -9.15
N VAL A 42 1.29 -1.35 -9.55
CA VAL A 42 0.57 -2.50 -9.00
C VAL A 42 1.15 -2.77 -7.61
N ALA A 43 0.27 -2.73 -6.61
CA ALA A 43 0.63 -2.91 -5.21
C ALA A 43 0.45 -4.37 -4.74
N SER A 44 -0.45 -5.11 -5.40
CA SER A 44 -0.62 -6.54 -5.15
C SER A 44 0.65 -7.31 -5.48
N THR A 45 1.01 -8.22 -4.62
CA THR A 45 2.06 -9.22 -4.79
C THR A 45 1.43 -10.61 -4.76
N ASP A 46 2.16 -11.65 -5.13
CA ASP A 46 1.69 -13.04 -5.09
C ASP A 46 0.34 -13.29 -5.80
N LEU A 47 0.20 -12.73 -7.01
CA LEU A 47 -0.93 -12.99 -7.91
C LEU A 47 -0.69 -14.31 -8.66
N TYR A 48 -1.75 -15.13 -8.82
CA TYR A 48 -1.66 -16.46 -9.40
C TYR A 48 -2.91 -16.85 -10.20
N VAL A 49 -2.84 -17.94 -10.94
CA VAL A 49 -3.90 -18.44 -11.83
C VAL A 49 -5.01 -19.13 -11.04
N GLY A 50 -6.24 -18.97 -11.45
CA GLY A 50 -7.38 -19.86 -11.14
C GLY A 50 -8.36 -19.27 -10.15
N ASP A 51 -7.93 -18.85 -8.96
CA ASP A 51 -8.87 -18.37 -7.94
C ASP A 51 -9.19 -16.89 -8.08
N PRO A 52 -10.37 -16.42 -7.65
CA PRO A 52 -10.66 -15.00 -7.56
C PRO A 52 -9.72 -14.30 -6.59
N GLN A 53 -9.20 -13.13 -6.97
CA GLN A 53 -8.23 -12.36 -6.20
C GLN A 53 -8.55 -10.86 -6.27
N ARG A 54 -7.98 -10.09 -5.35
CA ARG A 54 -7.99 -8.63 -5.35
C ARG A 54 -6.74 -8.10 -6.04
N VAL A 55 -6.89 -7.23 -7.02
CA VAL A 55 -5.77 -6.51 -7.65
C VAL A 55 -5.79 -5.07 -7.15
N GLN A 56 -4.74 -4.69 -6.43
CA GLN A 56 -4.60 -3.35 -5.87
C GLN A 56 -3.55 -2.56 -6.62
N VAL A 57 -3.86 -1.29 -6.92
CA VAL A 57 -2.97 -0.36 -7.62
C VAL A 57 -2.92 1.00 -6.94
N GLY A 58 -1.75 1.65 -6.98
CA GLY A 58 -1.58 3.03 -6.58
C GLY A 58 -1.37 3.93 -7.81
N VAL A 59 -1.97 5.12 -7.79
CA VAL A 59 -1.77 6.15 -8.82
C VAL A 59 -1.14 7.37 -8.16
N PHE A 60 0.06 7.71 -8.61
CA PHE A 60 0.86 8.79 -8.04
C PHE A 60 0.97 9.92 -9.06
N GLY A 61 0.83 11.16 -8.59
CA GLY A 61 1.15 12.36 -9.34
C GLY A 61 2.40 13.03 -8.75
N SER A 62 3.29 13.55 -9.58
CA SER A 62 4.40 14.40 -9.15
C SER A 62 4.14 15.82 -9.62
N THR A 63 4.04 16.76 -8.69
CA THR A 63 3.81 18.17 -8.92
C THR A 63 4.95 19.00 -8.33
N ASP A 64 4.96 20.30 -8.56
CA ASP A 64 5.91 21.22 -7.93
C ASP A 64 5.73 21.30 -6.40
N GLN A 65 4.59 20.83 -5.88
CA GLN A 65 4.27 20.79 -4.44
C GLN A 65 4.69 19.46 -3.80
N GLY A 66 5.13 18.48 -4.59
CA GLY A 66 5.55 17.16 -4.11
C GLY A 66 4.76 16.01 -4.74
N VAL A 67 4.74 14.89 -4.03
CA VAL A 67 4.01 13.70 -4.46
C VAL A 67 2.56 13.78 -3.98
N GLU A 68 1.63 13.53 -4.90
CA GLU A 68 0.21 13.41 -4.64
C GLU A 68 -0.27 12.00 -5.03
N LEU A 69 -1.33 11.53 -4.41
CA LEU A 69 -2.01 10.29 -4.78
C LEU A 69 -3.37 10.62 -5.39
N LEU A 70 -3.77 9.86 -6.40
CA LEU A 70 -5.16 9.80 -6.80
C LEU A 70 -5.92 9.03 -5.71
N THR A 71 -6.98 9.62 -5.16
CA THR A 71 -7.72 9.06 -4.03
C THR A 71 -9.22 9.20 -4.26
N GLY A 72 -10.01 8.37 -3.58
CA GLY A 72 -11.47 8.44 -3.59
C GLY A 72 -12.15 7.88 -4.82
N GLY A 73 -13.45 7.64 -4.72
CA GLY A 73 -14.31 7.14 -5.80
C GLY A 73 -13.89 5.80 -6.37
N SER A 74 -14.11 5.65 -7.68
CA SER A 74 -13.70 4.46 -8.44
C SER A 74 -13.11 4.88 -9.78
N ILE A 75 -12.22 4.05 -10.32
CA ILE A 75 -11.54 4.28 -11.60
C ILE A 75 -11.67 3.04 -12.50
N PRO A 76 -11.82 3.21 -13.83
CA PRO A 76 -11.80 2.08 -14.74
C PRO A 76 -10.37 1.52 -14.82
N ILE A 77 -10.23 0.20 -14.78
CA ILE A 77 -8.95 -0.48 -14.96
C ILE A 77 -9.11 -1.64 -15.94
N VAL A 78 -8.08 -1.89 -16.72
CA VAL A 78 -8.00 -3.01 -17.66
C VAL A 78 -6.70 -3.78 -17.40
N LEU A 79 -6.81 -5.09 -17.22
CA LEU A 79 -5.67 -6.00 -17.08
C LEU A 79 -5.53 -6.80 -18.37
N VAL A 80 -4.33 -6.81 -18.95
CA VAL A 80 -4.06 -7.43 -20.25
C VAL A 80 -2.84 -8.34 -20.13
N ALA A 81 -2.94 -9.57 -20.61
CA ALA A 81 -1.78 -10.44 -20.70
C ALA A 81 -0.83 -9.96 -21.81
N ALA A 82 0.48 -9.98 -21.57
CA ALA A 82 1.47 -9.48 -22.52
C ALA A 82 1.56 -10.35 -23.80
N ASP A 83 1.20 -11.62 -23.70
CA ASP A 83 1.15 -12.59 -24.79
C ASP A 83 -0.21 -12.63 -25.54
N GLY A 84 -1.17 -11.79 -25.14
CA GLY A 84 -2.49 -11.68 -25.71
C GLY A 84 -3.55 -12.46 -24.94
N GLY A 85 -4.80 -12.33 -25.39
CA GLY A 85 -5.97 -12.93 -24.73
C GLY A 85 -7.05 -11.89 -24.45
N ASP A 86 -8.13 -12.33 -23.83
CA ASP A 86 -9.23 -11.42 -23.47
C ASP A 86 -8.82 -10.57 -22.26
N PRO A 87 -9.04 -9.25 -22.30
CA PRO A 87 -8.75 -8.37 -21.19
C PRO A 87 -9.73 -8.59 -20.03
N ILE A 88 -9.25 -8.43 -18.80
CA ILE A 88 -10.07 -8.36 -17.60
C ILE A 88 -10.32 -6.87 -17.32
N SER A 89 -11.56 -6.43 -17.30
CA SER A 89 -11.91 -5.02 -17.12
C SER A 89 -12.89 -4.84 -15.98
N GLY A 90 -12.75 -3.75 -15.20
CA GLY A 90 -13.66 -3.43 -14.11
C GLY A 90 -13.49 -2.02 -13.57
N GLN A 91 -14.24 -1.73 -12.51
CA GLN A 91 -14.16 -0.50 -11.74
C GLN A 91 -13.44 -0.79 -10.43
N ALA A 92 -12.19 -0.33 -10.32
CA ALA A 92 -11.46 -0.41 -9.07
C ALA A 92 -11.94 0.69 -8.12
N HIS A 93 -12.37 0.31 -6.92
CA HIS A 93 -12.80 1.25 -5.88
C HIS A 93 -11.62 1.64 -4.98
N TYR A 94 -11.70 2.83 -4.39
CA TYR A 94 -10.64 3.31 -3.50
C TYR A 94 -10.77 2.71 -2.10
N VAL A 95 -9.73 2.02 -1.64
CA VAL A 95 -9.57 1.50 -0.29
C VAL A 95 -8.60 2.43 0.46
N PRO A 96 -9.10 3.28 1.36
CA PRO A 96 -8.23 4.15 2.16
C PRO A 96 -7.49 3.35 3.21
N ALA A 97 -6.25 3.73 3.52
CA ALA A 97 -5.61 3.24 4.74
C ALA A 97 -6.43 3.70 5.97
N PRO A 98 -6.56 2.88 7.01
CA PRO A 98 -7.29 3.22 8.21
C PRO A 98 -6.90 4.60 8.78
N GLY A 99 -7.88 5.38 9.19
CA GLY A 99 -7.69 6.76 9.67
C GLY A 99 -7.47 7.81 8.58
N THR A 100 -7.49 7.44 7.30
CA THR A 100 -7.32 8.37 6.18
C THR A 100 -8.68 8.85 5.67
N PRO A 101 -8.87 10.16 5.42
CA PRO A 101 -10.09 10.68 4.82
C PRO A 101 -10.30 10.11 3.40
N THR A 102 -11.56 9.88 3.04
CA THR A 102 -11.92 9.44 1.68
C THR A 102 -12.87 10.40 1.01
N ALA A 103 -12.70 10.61 -0.30
CA ALA A 103 -13.59 11.40 -1.14
C ALA A 103 -14.51 10.48 -1.96
N LYS A 104 -15.69 10.99 -2.33
CA LYS A 104 -16.67 10.25 -3.16
C LYS A 104 -16.29 10.18 -4.64
N ALA A 105 -15.41 11.05 -5.09
CA ALA A 105 -14.95 11.10 -6.48
C ALA A 105 -13.42 11.11 -6.51
N PRO A 106 -12.80 10.58 -7.58
CA PRO A 106 -11.36 10.61 -7.73
C PRO A 106 -10.81 12.04 -7.72
N GLY A 107 -9.72 12.26 -6.98
CA GLY A 107 -9.04 13.54 -6.88
C GLY A 107 -7.62 13.37 -6.37
N LEU A 108 -6.76 14.35 -6.66
CA LEU A 108 -5.38 14.36 -6.16
C LEU A 108 -5.35 14.86 -4.72
N THR A 109 -4.61 14.16 -3.88
CA THR A 109 -4.42 14.48 -2.46
C THR A 109 -2.93 14.37 -2.14
N PRO A 110 -2.34 15.33 -1.40
CA PRO A 110 -0.95 15.22 -0.96
C PRO A 110 -0.67 13.89 -0.25
N ALA A 111 0.44 13.25 -0.57
CA ALA A 111 0.81 11.95 0.02
C ALA A 111 1.03 12.02 1.56
N SER A 112 1.16 13.23 2.11
CA SER A 112 1.20 13.47 3.56
C SER A 112 -0.17 13.41 4.23
N GLU A 113 -1.27 13.56 3.46
CA GLU A 113 -2.64 13.69 3.97
C GLU A 113 -3.51 12.46 3.69
N ALA A 114 -3.16 11.68 2.66
CA ALA A 114 -3.92 10.50 2.28
C ALA A 114 -3.03 9.32 1.89
N ARG A 115 -3.48 8.11 2.23
CA ARG A 115 -2.87 6.85 1.84
C ARG A 115 -3.97 5.88 1.48
N GLY A 116 -3.74 5.08 0.46
CA GLY A 116 -4.68 4.07 0.03
C GLY A 116 -4.34 3.52 -1.34
N VAL A 117 -5.17 2.62 -1.80
CA VAL A 117 -5.04 1.95 -3.10
C VAL A 117 -6.39 1.87 -3.78
N TYR A 118 -6.40 1.68 -5.08
CA TYR A 118 -7.59 1.25 -5.81
C TYR A 118 -7.60 -0.27 -5.91
N GLN A 119 -8.71 -0.90 -5.60
CA GLN A 119 -8.90 -2.35 -5.58
C GLN A 119 -9.92 -2.76 -6.64
N LEU A 120 -9.52 -3.70 -7.50
CA LEU A 120 -10.40 -4.45 -8.37
C LEU A 120 -10.62 -5.83 -7.75
N ASP A 121 -11.88 -6.17 -7.49
CA ASP A 121 -12.29 -7.42 -6.87
C ASP A 121 -12.54 -8.53 -7.88
N ASP A 122 -12.61 -9.77 -7.41
CA ASP A 122 -13.02 -10.97 -8.16
C ASP A 122 -12.21 -11.23 -9.44
N VAL A 123 -10.93 -10.81 -9.46
CA VAL A 123 -10.05 -11.02 -10.60
C VAL A 123 -9.58 -12.46 -10.65
N THR A 124 -9.96 -13.18 -11.72
CA THR A 124 -9.47 -14.53 -11.98
C THR A 124 -8.56 -14.51 -13.20
N PHE A 125 -7.30 -14.80 -13.01
CA PHE A 125 -6.32 -14.86 -14.10
C PHE A 125 -6.40 -16.21 -14.82
N PRO A 126 -6.61 -16.22 -16.16
CA PRO A 126 -6.67 -17.47 -16.92
C PRO A 126 -5.29 -18.07 -17.25
N SER A 127 -4.21 -17.28 -17.16
CA SER A 127 -2.85 -17.72 -17.49
C SER A 127 -1.80 -17.01 -16.65
N ALA A 128 -0.72 -17.71 -16.35
CA ALA A 128 0.48 -17.13 -15.76
C ALA A 128 1.29 -16.33 -16.79
N GLY A 129 2.22 -15.52 -16.31
CA GLY A 129 3.10 -14.72 -17.16
C GLY A 129 3.09 -13.25 -16.82
N VAL A 130 3.53 -12.43 -17.77
CA VAL A 130 3.55 -10.96 -17.62
C VAL A 130 2.19 -10.39 -18.01
N TRP A 131 1.64 -9.59 -17.13
CA TRP A 131 0.41 -8.84 -17.30
C TRP A 131 0.66 -7.34 -17.20
N GLN A 132 -0.24 -6.55 -17.73
CA GLN A 132 -0.23 -5.09 -17.64
C GLN A 132 -1.55 -4.60 -17.07
N ALA A 133 -1.46 -3.74 -16.04
CA ALA A 133 -2.56 -2.92 -15.58
C ALA A 133 -2.56 -1.63 -16.42
N GLN A 134 -3.67 -1.30 -17.02
CA GLN A 134 -3.88 -0.10 -17.85
C GLN A 134 -4.99 0.74 -17.23
N LEU A 135 -4.75 2.03 -17.13
CA LEU A 135 -5.65 3.00 -16.56
C LEU A 135 -5.71 4.23 -17.45
N SER A 136 -6.92 4.66 -17.82
CA SER A 136 -7.16 5.92 -18.53
C SER A 136 -8.11 6.79 -17.72
N PHE A 137 -7.71 8.03 -17.45
CA PHE A 137 -8.53 9.02 -16.74
C PHE A 137 -8.23 10.43 -17.23
N THR A 138 -8.99 11.40 -16.76
CA THR A 138 -8.75 12.81 -17.07
C THR A 138 -8.35 13.57 -15.81
N ALA A 139 -7.16 14.16 -15.82
CA ALA A 139 -6.68 15.07 -14.79
C ALA A 139 -6.91 16.52 -15.23
N GLY A 140 -7.96 17.17 -14.72
CA GLY A 140 -8.43 18.45 -15.28
C GLY A 140 -8.92 18.27 -16.71
N GLU A 141 -8.25 18.90 -17.68
CA GLU A 141 -8.56 18.77 -19.12
C GLU A 141 -7.59 17.82 -19.86
N LEU A 142 -6.60 17.28 -19.18
CA LEU A 142 -5.57 16.44 -19.79
C LEU A 142 -5.94 14.96 -19.70
N PRO A 143 -6.00 14.22 -20.83
CA PRO A 143 -6.10 12.78 -20.81
C PRO A 143 -4.80 12.18 -20.29
N VAL A 144 -4.91 11.19 -19.42
CA VAL A 144 -3.80 10.46 -18.82
C VAL A 144 -3.99 8.98 -19.06
N ASP A 145 -3.02 8.36 -19.74
CA ASP A 145 -2.96 6.92 -19.98
C ASP A 145 -1.73 6.37 -19.27
N LEU A 146 -1.96 5.40 -18.38
CA LEU A 146 -0.93 4.79 -17.57
C LEU A 146 -0.91 3.28 -17.79
N THR A 147 0.29 2.71 -17.74
CA THR A 147 0.50 1.26 -17.81
C THR A 147 1.56 0.84 -16.80
N SER A 148 1.30 -0.25 -16.08
CA SER A 148 2.26 -0.88 -15.18
C SER A 148 2.26 -2.38 -15.38
N SER A 149 3.44 -2.99 -15.49
CA SER A 149 3.57 -4.44 -15.67
C SER A 149 3.72 -5.14 -14.32
N PHE A 150 3.14 -6.35 -14.25
CA PHE A 150 3.26 -7.24 -13.09
C PHE A 150 3.30 -8.70 -13.55
N THR A 151 3.57 -9.62 -12.64
CA THR A 151 3.65 -11.05 -12.94
C THR A 151 2.54 -11.79 -12.22
N VAL A 152 1.93 -12.74 -12.94
CA VAL A 152 1.00 -13.73 -12.41
C VAL A 152 1.71 -15.09 -12.45
N ALA A 153 1.76 -15.80 -11.33
CA ALA A 153 2.36 -17.11 -11.20
C ALA A 153 1.37 -18.23 -11.54
N ASP A 154 1.86 -19.44 -11.79
CA ASP A 154 0.99 -20.62 -11.96
C ASP A 154 0.31 -21.02 -10.65
N GLU A 155 1.00 -20.83 -9.51
CA GLU A 155 0.54 -21.17 -8.17
C GLU A 155 0.96 -20.07 -7.18
N PRO A 156 0.25 -19.90 -6.04
CA PRO A 156 0.62 -18.93 -5.01
C PRO A 156 1.97 -19.31 -4.38
N ALA A 157 2.83 -18.33 -4.18
CA ALA A 157 4.10 -18.52 -3.46
C ALA A 157 3.91 -18.49 -1.94
N LEU A 158 2.92 -17.75 -1.45
CA LEU A 158 2.55 -17.64 -0.04
C LEU A 158 1.32 -18.50 0.26
N PRO A 159 1.06 -18.85 1.53
CA PRO A 159 -0.17 -19.55 1.91
C PRO A 159 -1.39 -18.82 1.34
N ALA A 160 -2.34 -19.59 0.77
CA ALA A 160 -3.46 -19.04 0.01
C ALA A 160 -4.81 -19.63 0.47
N PRO A 161 -5.94 -18.98 0.15
CA PRO A 161 -7.27 -19.49 0.44
C PRO A 161 -7.47 -20.94 0.01
N GLY A 162 -8.18 -21.72 0.81
CA GLY A 162 -8.38 -23.16 0.59
C GLY A 162 -7.24 -24.06 1.06
N GLN A 163 -6.07 -23.53 1.40
CA GLN A 163 -4.96 -24.30 1.95
C GLN A 163 -5.05 -24.39 3.48
N SER A 164 -4.45 -25.42 4.07
CA SER A 164 -4.27 -25.49 5.51
C SER A 164 -3.31 -24.40 5.99
N ALA A 165 -3.70 -23.69 7.02
CA ALA A 165 -2.86 -22.71 7.68
C ALA A 165 -1.63 -23.40 8.34
N LEU A 166 -0.51 -22.68 8.40
CA LEU A 166 0.68 -23.18 9.06
C LEU A 166 0.52 -23.10 10.57
N GLU A 167 0.58 -24.24 11.27
CA GLU A 167 0.57 -24.30 12.73
C GLU A 167 1.84 -23.66 13.30
N THR A 168 1.79 -22.36 13.51
CA THR A 168 2.96 -21.55 13.87
C THR A 168 2.88 -21.07 15.31
N ALA A 169 3.91 -21.36 16.10
CA ALA A 169 4.12 -20.76 17.42
C ALA A 169 4.83 -19.40 17.23
N ASN A 170 4.05 -18.34 17.03
CA ASN A 170 4.58 -16.97 17.01
C ASN A 170 4.94 -16.49 18.40
N LEU A 171 5.73 -15.43 18.49
CA LEU A 171 6.07 -14.81 19.78
C LEU A 171 4.83 -14.15 20.40
N THR A 172 4.73 -14.31 21.72
CA THR A 172 3.67 -13.72 22.52
C THR A 172 4.28 -12.90 23.68
N MET A 173 3.43 -12.21 24.43
CA MET A 173 3.84 -11.47 25.64
C MET A 173 4.50 -12.38 26.70
N ALA A 174 4.22 -13.68 26.68
CA ALA A 174 4.72 -14.63 27.68
C ALA A 174 6.14 -15.16 27.36
N ASP A 175 6.53 -15.18 26.09
CA ASP A 175 7.66 -15.98 25.61
C ASP A 175 8.93 -15.19 25.31
N THR A 176 8.89 -13.86 25.37
CA THR A 176 10.03 -13.05 24.96
C THR A 176 10.56 -12.11 26.02
N ALA A 177 11.90 -12.04 26.10
CA ALA A 177 12.61 -10.98 26.81
C ALA A 177 12.91 -9.77 25.88
N ASN A 178 12.57 -9.88 24.58
CA ASN A 178 12.74 -8.81 23.60
C ASN A 178 11.36 -8.31 23.12
N PRO A 179 10.78 -7.27 23.75
CA PRO A 179 9.47 -6.75 23.40
C PRO A 179 9.37 -6.27 21.94
N GLN A 180 10.46 -5.78 21.36
CA GLN A 180 10.47 -5.32 19.95
C GLN A 180 10.28 -6.45 18.93
N ALA A 181 10.58 -7.70 19.31
CA ALA A 181 10.30 -8.86 18.46
C ALA A 181 8.83 -9.29 18.54
N VAL A 182 8.07 -8.78 19.49
CA VAL A 182 6.61 -8.95 19.58
C VAL A 182 5.91 -7.84 18.80
N ASP A 183 6.38 -6.60 19.00
CA ASP A 183 5.87 -5.42 18.31
C ASP A 183 6.97 -4.35 18.23
N SER A 184 7.31 -3.92 17.02
CA SER A 184 8.37 -2.93 16.79
C SER A 184 8.13 -1.57 17.46
N ARG A 185 6.91 -1.27 17.90
CA ARG A 185 6.58 -0.05 18.66
C ARG A 185 7.10 -0.09 20.12
N ALA A 186 7.45 -1.27 20.64
CA ALA A 186 8.01 -1.44 21.98
C ALA A 186 9.51 -1.13 22.06
N GLN A 187 9.90 0.08 21.61
CA GLN A 187 11.30 0.54 21.61
C GLN A 187 11.68 1.19 22.94
N ASP A 188 12.99 1.24 23.21
CA ASP A 188 13.59 1.97 24.34
C ASP A 188 12.97 1.65 25.71
N GLY A 189 12.51 0.40 25.88
CA GLY A 189 11.88 -0.06 27.13
C GLY A 189 10.39 0.31 27.24
N ALA A 190 9.77 0.79 26.19
CA ALA A 190 8.32 0.95 26.15
C ALA A 190 7.64 -0.43 26.25
N PRO A 191 6.47 -0.51 26.90
CA PRO A 191 5.69 -1.74 26.91
C PRO A 191 5.20 -2.07 25.49
N VAL A 192 4.96 -3.34 25.21
CA VAL A 192 4.27 -3.77 24.00
C VAL A 192 2.88 -3.14 23.98
N PRO A 193 2.53 -2.36 22.95
CA PRO A 193 1.18 -1.83 22.81
C PRO A 193 0.22 -2.95 22.40
N ASP A 194 -1.07 -2.70 22.59
CA ASP A 194 -2.13 -3.61 22.16
C ASP A 194 -1.90 -5.06 22.61
N PRO A 195 -1.67 -5.29 23.92
CA PRO A 195 -1.25 -6.61 24.42
C PRO A 195 -2.29 -7.70 24.13
N GLU A 196 -3.54 -7.34 23.84
CA GLU A 196 -4.60 -8.26 23.42
C GLU A 196 -4.31 -8.93 22.06
N LEU A 197 -3.49 -8.34 21.19
CA LEU A 197 -3.10 -8.90 19.91
C LEU A 197 -1.91 -9.88 20.00
N HIS A 198 -1.36 -10.08 21.19
CA HIS A 198 -0.13 -10.84 21.44
C HIS A 198 -0.29 -11.90 22.53
N GLN A 199 -1.51 -12.38 22.78
CA GLN A 199 -1.78 -13.38 23.83
C GLN A 199 -1.67 -14.81 23.30
N ASP A 200 -2.23 -15.05 22.10
CA ASP A 200 -2.38 -16.37 21.51
C ASP A 200 -1.39 -16.57 20.35
N THR A 201 -1.08 -17.84 20.08
CA THR A 201 -0.35 -18.25 18.90
C THR A 201 -1.29 -18.74 17.82
N ILE A 202 -0.87 -18.69 16.56
CA ILE A 202 -1.62 -19.27 15.43
C ILE A 202 -1.89 -20.75 15.67
N ALA A 203 -0.89 -21.49 16.22
CA ALA A 203 -1.03 -22.89 16.55
C ALA A 203 -2.11 -23.14 17.62
N GLU A 204 -2.21 -22.28 18.65
CA GLU A 204 -3.26 -22.38 19.70
C GLU A 204 -4.63 -22.07 19.15
N ALA A 205 -4.77 -21.09 18.26
CA ALA A 205 -6.04 -20.80 17.60
C ALA A 205 -6.54 -22.01 16.80
N ILE A 206 -5.67 -22.60 15.97
CA ILE A 206 -5.98 -23.80 15.17
C ILE A 206 -6.32 -24.99 16.06
N ALA A 207 -5.50 -25.28 17.08
CA ALA A 207 -5.73 -26.39 18.01
C ALA A 207 -7.02 -26.19 18.83
N GLY A 208 -7.39 -24.95 19.11
CA GLY A 208 -8.63 -24.56 19.80
C GLY A 208 -9.87 -24.52 18.92
N HIS A 209 -9.74 -24.79 17.61
CA HIS A 209 -10.82 -24.67 16.63
C HIS A 209 -11.50 -23.29 16.66
N ARG A 210 -10.69 -22.23 16.76
CA ARG A 210 -11.15 -20.85 16.75
C ARG A 210 -10.82 -20.20 15.40
N ALA A 211 -11.73 -19.37 14.90
CA ALA A 211 -11.42 -18.50 13.79
C ALA A 211 -10.33 -17.50 14.23
N ALA A 212 -9.41 -17.13 13.34
CA ALA A 212 -8.35 -16.19 13.66
C ALA A 212 -8.11 -15.19 12.53
N LEU A 213 -7.98 -13.91 12.89
CA LEU A 213 -7.36 -12.89 12.04
C LEU A 213 -5.90 -12.74 12.42
N VAL A 214 -5.01 -13.04 11.48
CA VAL A 214 -3.56 -13.00 11.70
C VAL A 214 -2.95 -11.93 10.79
N LEU A 215 -2.44 -10.86 11.38
CA LEU A 215 -1.75 -9.78 10.69
C LEU A 215 -0.23 -9.93 10.85
N PHE A 216 0.46 -10.08 9.74
CA PHE A 216 1.92 -9.97 9.67
C PHE A 216 2.28 -8.54 9.25
N ALA A 217 2.84 -7.77 10.15
CA ALA A 217 3.17 -6.36 9.93
C ALA A 217 4.36 -5.92 10.78
N THR A 218 5.02 -4.83 10.38
CA THR A 218 6.05 -4.17 11.16
C THR A 218 5.73 -2.67 11.26
N PRO A 219 4.98 -2.22 12.29
CA PRO A 219 4.46 -0.86 12.38
C PRO A 219 5.50 0.25 12.24
N VAL A 220 6.73 0.01 12.73
CA VAL A 220 7.81 1.03 12.74
C VAL A 220 8.69 0.96 11.50
N TYR A 221 8.95 -0.23 10.95
CA TYR A 221 9.96 -0.43 9.90
C TYR A 221 9.37 -0.72 8.51
N CYS A 222 8.07 -0.51 8.37
CA CYS A 222 7.32 -0.81 7.15
C CYS A 222 7.70 0.09 5.98
N ALA A 223 8.13 -0.50 4.88
CA ALA A 223 8.50 0.23 3.68
C ALA A 223 7.28 0.85 2.96
N SER A 224 6.14 0.17 2.98
CA SER A 224 4.90 0.62 2.33
C SER A 224 4.13 1.69 3.12
N GLN A 225 4.46 1.90 4.39
CA GLN A 225 3.75 2.76 5.35
C GLN A 225 2.30 2.31 5.66
N PHE A 226 1.91 1.10 5.29
CA PHE A 226 0.57 0.56 5.59
C PHE A 226 0.51 -0.25 6.87
N CYS A 227 1.63 -0.80 7.36
CA CYS A 227 1.64 -1.71 8.52
C CYS A 227 1.08 -1.06 9.80
N GLY A 228 1.47 0.19 10.11
CA GLY A 228 0.91 0.90 11.27
C GLY A 228 -0.62 1.01 11.18
N PRO A 229 -1.17 1.64 10.13
CA PRO A 229 -2.61 1.72 9.93
C PRO A 229 -3.34 0.38 9.92
N THR A 230 -2.76 -0.68 9.34
CA THR A 230 -3.40 -2.02 9.35
C THR A 230 -3.35 -2.67 10.73
N THR A 231 -2.31 -2.42 11.54
CA THR A 231 -2.26 -2.87 12.92
C THR A 231 -3.32 -2.16 13.78
N ASP A 232 -3.49 -0.84 13.60
CA ASP A 232 -4.56 -0.08 14.27
C ASP A 232 -5.96 -0.60 13.87
N ALA A 233 -6.14 -0.98 12.59
CA ALA A 233 -7.38 -1.58 12.11
C ALA A 233 -7.63 -2.96 12.74
N LEU A 234 -6.62 -3.82 12.85
CA LEU A 234 -6.75 -5.11 13.52
C LEU A 234 -7.14 -4.93 15.00
N GLN A 235 -6.57 -3.94 15.69
CA GLN A 235 -6.93 -3.63 17.06
C GLN A 235 -8.39 -3.19 17.18
N GLU A 236 -8.89 -2.40 16.22
CA GLU A 236 -10.30 -1.99 16.24
C GLU A 236 -11.23 -3.17 15.91
N LEU A 237 -10.84 -4.06 14.99
CA LEU A 237 -11.57 -5.30 14.74
C LEU A 237 -11.59 -6.19 15.97
N ALA A 238 -10.51 -6.28 16.75
CA ALA A 238 -10.49 -7.04 18.00
C ALA A 238 -11.45 -6.49 19.06
N LYS A 239 -11.69 -5.17 19.07
CA LYS A 239 -12.64 -4.53 20.00
C LYS A 239 -14.09 -4.70 19.59
N THR A 240 -14.36 -4.78 18.29
CA THR A 240 -15.73 -4.71 17.73
C THR A 240 -16.24 -6.02 17.14
N GLY A 241 -15.34 -6.93 16.83
CA GLY A 241 -15.64 -8.21 16.19
C GLY A 241 -16.04 -9.32 17.17
N PRO A 242 -16.24 -10.55 16.68
CA PRO A 242 -16.63 -11.69 17.49
C PRO A 242 -15.59 -12.01 18.59
N ALA A 243 -16.04 -12.12 19.83
CA ALA A 243 -15.19 -12.53 20.96
C ALA A 243 -14.79 -14.03 20.90
N SER A 244 -15.38 -14.81 19.99
CA SER A 244 -15.04 -16.20 19.70
C SER A 244 -13.85 -16.35 18.76
N ALA A 245 -13.39 -15.26 18.14
CA ALA A 245 -12.25 -15.25 17.24
C ALA A 245 -10.99 -14.74 17.94
N ASP A 246 -9.83 -15.19 17.46
CA ASP A 246 -8.54 -14.69 17.87
C ASP A 246 -8.06 -13.58 16.92
N TYR A 247 -7.41 -12.57 17.49
CA TYR A 247 -6.82 -11.45 16.75
C TYR A 247 -5.32 -11.41 17.07
N ILE A 248 -4.49 -11.74 16.08
CA ILE A 248 -3.07 -11.99 16.29
C ILE A 248 -2.24 -11.06 15.41
N HIS A 249 -1.37 -10.26 16.02
CA HIS A 249 -0.32 -9.52 15.31
C HIS A 249 1.00 -10.25 15.43
N VAL A 250 1.67 -10.46 14.31
CA VAL A 250 3.00 -11.07 14.22
C VAL A 250 3.97 -10.06 13.64
N GLU A 251 4.92 -9.61 14.48
CA GLU A 251 5.99 -8.71 14.04
C GLU A 251 6.89 -9.41 13.01
N ILE A 252 7.28 -8.67 11.96
CA ILE A 252 8.14 -9.17 10.87
C ILE A 252 9.57 -9.40 11.35
N TRP A 253 10.08 -8.51 12.20
CA TRP A 253 11.49 -8.52 12.60
C TRP A 253 11.68 -9.06 14.01
N ASN A 254 12.53 -10.07 14.14
CA ASN A 254 13.08 -10.42 15.44
C ASN A 254 14.14 -9.40 15.90
N ASP A 255 14.91 -8.88 14.94
CA ASP A 255 15.84 -7.77 15.13
C ASP A 255 16.03 -7.06 13.77
N TYR A 256 15.47 -5.87 13.63
CA TYR A 256 15.57 -5.06 12.41
C TYR A 256 17.00 -4.61 12.14
N GLN A 257 17.77 -4.25 13.18
CA GLN A 257 19.14 -3.74 13.02
C GLN A 257 20.07 -4.76 12.36
N SER A 258 19.90 -6.03 12.69
CA SER A 258 20.64 -7.14 12.08
C SER A 258 19.92 -7.78 10.89
N SER A 259 18.78 -7.22 10.46
CA SER A 259 17.92 -7.79 9.39
C SER A 259 17.50 -9.23 9.68
N THR A 260 17.31 -9.56 10.97
CA THR A 260 16.86 -10.90 11.38
C THR A 260 15.35 -10.96 11.38
N VAL A 261 14.79 -11.73 10.43
CA VAL A 261 13.34 -11.94 10.30
C VAL A 261 12.84 -12.81 11.45
N ASN A 262 11.66 -12.47 11.99
CA ASN A 262 10.94 -13.31 12.94
C ASN A 262 10.65 -14.69 12.30
N LYS A 263 10.90 -15.74 13.05
CA LYS A 263 10.75 -17.12 12.52
C LYS A 263 9.32 -17.39 12.05
N ALA A 264 8.32 -16.93 12.79
CA ALA A 264 6.92 -17.08 12.40
C ALA A 264 6.63 -16.35 11.08
N ALA A 265 6.97 -15.07 10.99
CA ALA A 265 6.80 -14.28 9.77
C ALA A 265 7.56 -14.90 8.58
N GLY A 266 8.79 -15.37 8.79
CA GLY A 266 9.58 -16.02 7.75
C GLY A 266 8.94 -17.29 7.19
N GLN A 267 8.27 -18.09 8.01
CA GLN A 267 7.55 -19.28 7.56
C GLN A 267 6.41 -18.95 6.60
N TRP A 268 5.69 -17.85 6.87
CA TRP A 268 4.53 -17.43 6.10
C TRP A 268 4.90 -16.59 4.87
N LEU A 269 5.86 -15.66 5.01
CA LEU A 269 6.06 -14.60 4.03
C LEU A 269 7.39 -14.64 3.28
N LEU A 270 8.44 -15.31 3.81
CA LEU A 270 9.74 -15.30 3.16
C LEU A 270 9.81 -16.34 2.04
N ARG A 271 10.00 -15.89 0.80
CA ARG A 271 10.18 -16.73 -0.38
C ARG A 271 11.36 -16.24 -1.21
N ASN A 272 12.29 -17.14 -1.53
CA ASN A 272 13.46 -16.85 -2.36
C ASN A 272 14.32 -15.65 -1.89
N GLY A 273 14.25 -15.30 -0.60
CA GLY A 273 14.92 -14.15 -0.02
C GLY A 273 14.09 -12.85 -0.02
N ASP A 274 12.95 -12.84 -0.68
CA ASP A 274 12.01 -11.72 -0.68
C ASP A 274 10.93 -11.89 0.40
N LEU A 275 10.56 -10.79 1.02
CA LEU A 275 9.50 -10.69 2.00
C LEU A 275 8.65 -9.46 1.69
N THR A 276 7.35 -9.65 1.70
CA THR A 276 6.38 -8.57 1.49
C THR A 276 5.47 -8.44 2.71
N GLU A 277 5.16 -7.19 3.10
CA GLU A 277 4.27 -6.86 4.21
C GLU A 277 3.48 -5.57 3.90
N PRO A 278 2.32 -5.36 4.55
CA PRO A 278 1.62 -6.27 5.48
C PRO A 278 0.79 -7.34 4.76
N TRP A 279 0.49 -8.42 5.48
CA TRP A 279 -0.48 -9.44 5.08
C TRP A 279 -1.45 -9.74 6.22
N LEU A 280 -2.73 -9.72 5.95
CA LEU A 280 -3.79 -10.20 6.83
C LEU A 280 -4.31 -11.55 6.31
N TYR A 281 -4.48 -12.52 7.19
CA TYR A 281 -5.06 -13.82 6.89
C TYR A 281 -6.27 -14.06 7.78
N LEU A 282 -7.35 -14.57 7.20
CA LEU A 282 -8.49 -15.12 7.91
C LEU A 282 -8.36 -16.65 7.90
N ILE A 283 -8.27 -17.24 9.08
CA ILE A 283 -8.19 -18.69 9.28
C ILE A 283 -9.51 -19.16 9.90
N GLY A 284 -10.11 -20.17 9.31
CA GLY A 284 -11.33 -20.79 9.81
C GLY A 284 -11.10 -21.71 11.02
N PRO A 285 -12.15 -22.08 11.77
CA PRO A 285 -12.07 -23.00 12.92
C PRO A 285 -11.55 -24.40 12.56
N ASP A 286 -11.60 -24.77 11.29
CA ASP A 286 -11.05 -26.02 10.77
C ASP A 286 -9.55 -25.94 10.42
N GLY A 287 -8.93 -24.78 10.61
CA GLY A 287 -7.54 -24.50 10.28
C GLY A 287 -7.28 -24.21 8.80
N THR A 288 -8.34 -24.02 8.00
CA THR A 288 -8.21 -23.64 6.58
C THR A 288 -8.09 -22.10 6.45
N ILE A 289 -7.21 -21.63 5.57
CA ILE A 289 -7.19 -20.20 5.19
C ILE A 289 -8.45 -19.92 4.38
N VAL A 290 -9.28 -19.01 4.89
CA VAL A 290 -10.53 -18.60 4.24
C VAL A 290 -10.25 -17.50 3.23
N ASP A 291 -9.50 -16.47 3.64
CA ASP A 291 -9.10 -15.35 2.78
C ASP A 291 -7.79 -14.71 3.23
N ARG A 292 -7.24 -13.81 2.39
CA ARG A 292 -6.03 -13.05 2.69
C ARG A 292 -6.04 -11.69 1.98
N TRP A 293 -5.46 -10.66 2.60
CA TRP A 293 -5.39 -9.31 2.06
C TRP A 293 -3.97 -8.75 2.13
N SER A 294 -3.55 -8.04 1.09
CA SER A 294 -2.29 -7.30 1.06
C SER A 294 -2.30 -6.28 -0.09
N PRO A 295 -1.69 -5.10 0.06
CA PRO A 295 -1.15 -4.52 1.29
C PRO A 295 -2.20 -3.83 2.17
N LEU A 296 -3.43 -3.62 1.68
CA LEU A 296 -4.54 -3.01 2.42
C LEU A 296 -5.79 -3.89 2.37
N PHE A 297 -6.68 -3.65 3.32
CA PHE A 297 -7.98 -4.27 3.40
C PHE A 297 -9.04 -3.24 3.83
N ASP A 298 -10.29 -3.49 3.45
CA ASP A 298 -11.44 -2.78 4.01
C ASP A 298 -11.84 -3.48 5.34
N PRO A 299 -11.75 -2.79 6.49
CA PRO A 299 -12.13 -3.39 7.77
C PRO A 299 -13.58 -3.89 7.81
N ALA A 300 -14.50 -3.27 7.05
CA ALA A 300 -15.89 -3.69 7.00
C ALA A 300 -16.06 -5.02 6.25
N GLU A 301 -15.32 -5.23 5.15
CA GLU A 301 -15.25 -6.49 4.42
C GLU A 301 -14.70 -7.61 5.33
N VAL A 302 -13.54 -7.37 5.95
CA VAL A 302 -12.90 -8.33 6.86
C VAL A 302 -13.84 -8.70 8.02
N GLN A 303 -14.53 -7.73 8.61
CA GLN A 303 -15.47 -7.97 9.69
C GLN A 303 -16.67 -8.82 9.25
N ALA A 304 -17.18 -8.59 8.04
CA ALA A 304 -18.29 -9.37 7.49
C ALA A 304 -17.88 -10.83 7.27
N GLU A 305 -16.75 -11.09 6.66
CA GLU A 305 -16.23 -12.45 6.43
C GLU A 305 -15.90 -13.17 7.75
N LEU A 306 -15.26 -12.48 8.69
CA LEU A 306 -14.99 -13.04 10.00
C LEU A 306 -16.28 -13.45 10.74
N ALA A 307 -17.34 -12.65 10.64
CA ALA A 307 -18.61 -12.97 11.29
C ALA A 307 -19.27 -14.22 10.70
N GLU A 308 -19.11 -14.48 9.40
CA GLU A 308 -19.60 -15.70 8.75
C GLU A 308 -18.83 -16.95 9.21
N VAL A 309 -17.56 -16.82 9.50
CA VAL A 309 -16.66 -17.94 9.85
C VAL A 309 -16.65 -18.23 11.34
N ALA A 310 -16.80 -17.21 12.19
CA ALA A 310 -16.77 -17.32 13.65
C ALA A 310 -18.15 -17.54 14.30
N GLY A 311 -19.22 -17.58 13.47
CA GLY A 311 -20.64 -17.65 13.89
C GLY A 311 -21.14 -19.02 14.33
#